data_1abd636b095a78c0a154efcf32ba0bfb
#
_entry.id   1abd636b095a78c0a154efcf32ba0bfb
#
_cell.length_a   1.000
_cell.length_b   1.000
_cell.length_c   1.000
_cell.angle_alpha   90.00
_cell.angle_beta   90.00
_cell.angle_gamma   90.00
#
_symmetry.space_group_name_H-M   'P 1'
#
loop_
_entity.id
_entity.type
_entity.pdbx_description
1 polymer ?
#
loop_
_entity_poly.entity_id
_entity_poly.type
_entity_poly.pdbx_seq_one_letter_code
_entity_poly.pdbx_strand_id
1 'polypeptide(L)'
;IGEMLNTFAHARQQMIQDGNPTQWGDGYPQQEQLESDIKQCVSYVVVDEHSQEILGTFAFIIGEDPTYLRIDDGQWLNNEPYGTIHRIASNGKQTGIFRTALQWCYKQCPNIRIDTHHDNQRMIHLIEQAGFQQCGIIYTRNGSPRIAYQATK
;
A
#
# COMPACT_ATOMS: atom_id res chain seq x y z
N ILE A 1 16.26 -5.71 6.78
CA ILE A 1 15.75 -4.33 6.69
C ILE A 1 16.52 -3.51 5.64
N GLY A 2 17.80 -3.76 5.43
CA GLY A 2 18.58 -3.03 4.44
C GLY A 2 18.03 -3.14 3.02
N GLU A 3 17.68 -4.36 2.59
CA GLU A 3 17.08 -4.57 1.28
C GLU A 3 15.70 -3.92 1.16
N MET A 4 14.92 -3.90 2.23
CA MET A 4 13.64 -3.22 2.27
C MET A 4 13.83 -1.71 2.09
N LEU A 5 14.82 -1.11 2.77
CA LEU A 5 15.13 0.31 2.63
C LEU A 5 15.53 0.65 1.19
N ASN A 6 16.30 -0.21 0.53
CA ASN A 6 16.67 -0.04 -0.85
C ASN A 6 15.44 -0.11 -1.78
N THR A 7 14.52 -1.02 -1.49
CA THR A 7 13.27 -1.16 -2.24
C THR A 7 12.43 0.12 -2.12
N PHE A 8 12.31 0.67 -0.91
CA PHE A 8 11.58 1.92 -0.71
C PHE A 8 12.27 3.10 -1.41
N ALA A 9 13.59 3.16 -1.38
CA ALA A 9 14.33 4.20 -2.08
C ALA A 9 14.06 4.16 -3.59
N HIS A 10 14.07 2.96 -4.20
CA HIS A 10 13.73 2.79 -5.60
C HIS A 10 12.29 3.25 -5.88
N ALA A 11 11.35 2.86 -5.04
CA ALA A 11 9.95 3.23 -5.20
C ALA A 11 9.75 4.76 -5.11
N ARG A 12 10.45 5.43 -4.20
CA ARG A 12 10.38 6.90 -4.10
C ARG A 12 10.90 7.57 -5.37
N GLN A 13 12.01 7.07 -5.92
CA GLN A 13 12.54 7.60 -7.19
C GLN A 13 11.56 7.40 -8.33
N GLN A 14 10.91 6.24 -8.39
CA GLN A 14 9.90 5.96 -9.39
C GLN A 14 8.70 6.89 -9.25
N MET A 15 8.26 7.17 -8.03
CA MET A 15 7.18 8.12 -7.77
C MET A 15 7.51 9.52 -8.29
N ILE A 16 8.74 9.99 -8.04
CA ILE A 16 9.19 11.30 -8.52
C ILE A 16 9.17 11.32 -10.05
N GLN A 17 9.71 10.30 -10.71
CA GLN A 17 9.74 10.19 -12.17
C GLN A 17 8.33 10.13 -12.78
N ASP A 18 7.40 9.51 -12.09
CA ASP A 18 6.01 9.37 -12.55
C ASP A 18 5.14 10.61 -12.26
N GLY A 19 5.72 11.68 -11.72
CA GLY A 19 4.97 12.89 -11.40
C GLY A 19 4.23 12.83 -10.07
N ASN A 20 4.68 11.99 -9.14
CA ASN A 20 4.08 11.82 -7.82
C ASN A 20 5.14 12.05 -6.72
N PRO A 21 5.68 13.28 -6.60
CA PRO A 21 6.79 13.52 -5.67
C PRO A 21 6.36 13.71 -4.22
N THR A 22 5.07 13.91 -3.94
CA THR A 22 4.62 14.34 -2.62
C THR A 22 3.96 13.24 -1.79
N GLN A 23 3.61 12.11 -2.37
CA GLN A 23 2.93 11.05 -1.61
C GLN A 23 3.79 10.55 -0.45
N TRP A 24 5.05 10.22 -0.71
CA TRP A 24 6.00 9.78 0.31
C TRP A 24 7.06 10.84 0.64
N GLY A 25 7.23 11.85 -0.19
CA GLY A 25 8.28 12.84 -0.01
C GLY A 25 9.67 12.23 -0.10
N ASP A 26 10.63 12.81 0.61
CA ASP A 26 12.04 12.41 0.50
C ASP A 26 12.45 11.27 1.43
N GLY A 27 11.71 11.00 2.48
CA GLY A 27 12.16 10.08 3.52
C GLY A 27 11.13 9.07 4.01
N TYR A 28 9.91 9.12 3.54
CA TYR A 28 8.88 8.18 3.98
C TYR A 28 8.94 6.91 3.12
N PRO A 29 8.75 5.73 3.68
CA PRO A 29 8.61 5.47 5.12
C PRO A 29 9.97 5.54 5.82
N GLN A 30 9.97 6.08 7.04
CA GLN A 30 11.19 6.16 7.83
C GLN A 30 11.55 4.79 8.41
N GLN A 31 12.82 4.59 8.73
CA GLN A 31 13.32 3.32 9.25
C GLN A 31 12.57 2.90 10.52
N GLU A 32 12.24 3.84 11.40
CA GLU A 32 11.51 3.58 12.63
C GLU A 32 10.13 2.99 12.37
N GLN A 33 9.46 3.46 11.30
CA GLN A 33 8.17 2.91 10.90
C GLN A 33 8.31 1.46 10.44
N LEU A 34 9.35 1.16 9.68
CA LEU A 34 9.60 -0.20 9.19
C LEU A 34 9.95 -1.14 10.34
N GLU A 35 10.74 -0.69 11.28
CA GLU A 35 11.09 -1.46 12.47
C GLU A 35 9.85 -1.76 13.31
N SER A 36 8.96 -0.77 13.47
CA SER A 36 7.68 -0.95 14.16
C SER A 36 6.80 -1.98 13.45
N ASP A 37 6.70 -1.90 12.12
CA ASP A 37 5.91 -2.86 11.34
C ASP A 37 6.44 -4.28 11.50
N ILE A 38 7.75 -4.45 11.50
CA ILE A 38 8.39 -5.77 11.69
C ILE A 38 8.10 -6.28 13.11
N LYS A 39 8.26 -5.42 14.11
CA LYS A 39 8.03 -5.78 15.50
C LYS A 39 6.57 -6.19 15.75
N GLN A 40 5.64 -5.54 15.07
CA GLN A 40 4.21 -5.85 15.17
C GLN A 40 3.79 -7.01 14.28
N CYS A 41 4.71 -7.60 13.52
CA CYS A 41 4.44 -8.72 12.61
C CYS A 41 3.44 -8.37 11.51
N VAL A 42 3.45 -7.13 11.03
CA VAL A 42 2.59 -6.68 9.93
C VAL A 42 3.37 -6.34 8.66
N SER A 43 4.70 -6.52 8.68
CA SER A 43 5.57 -6.28 7.53
C SER A 43 5.84 -7.58 6.78
N TYR A 44 5.70 -7.55 5.46
CA TYR A 44 5.88 -8.71 4.59
C TYR A 44 6.75 -8.34 3.40
N VAL A 45 7.36 -9.35 2.81
CA VAL A 45 8.17 -9.19 1.60
C VAL A 45 7.71 -10.16 0.53
N VAL A 46 7.87 -9.74 -0.73
CA VAL A 46 7.71 -10.60 -1.91
C VAL A 46 9.11 -10.95 -2.37
N VAL A 47 9.43 -12.24 -2.43
CA VAL A 47 10.76 -12.71 -2.79
C VAL A 47 10.74 -13.49 -4.08
N ASP A 48 11.87 -13.46 -4.79
CA ASP A 48 12.08 -14.32 -5.95
C ASP A 48 12.27 -15.76 -5.48
N GLU A 49 11.51 -16.67 -6.07
CA GLU A 49 11.49 -18.07 -5.66
C GLU A 49 12.84 -18.75 -5.79
N HIS A 50 13.63 -18.37 -6.78
CA HIS A 50 14.92 -18.99 -7.08
C HIS A 50 16.08 -18.32 -6.36
N SER A 51 16.17 -16.99 -6.42
CA SER A 51 17.29 -16.23 -5.86
C SER A 51 17.11 -15.82 -4.41
N GLN A 52 15.87 -15.88 -3.90
CA GLN A 52 15.48 -15.37 -2.57
C GLN A 52 15.68 -13.87 -2.44
N GLU A 53 15.83 -13.17 -3.57
CA GLU A 53 15.92 -11.71 -3.57
C GLU A 53 14.58 -11.07 -3.24
N ILE A 54 14.61 -9.99 -2.47
CA ILE A 54 13.41 -9.21 -2.16
C ILE A 54 13.04 -8.40 -3.39
N LEU A 55 11.84 -8.64 -3.92
CA LEU A 55 11.29 -7.95 -5.09
C LEU A 55 10.34 -6.82 -4.70
N GLY A 56 9.77 -6.90 -3.52
CA GLY A 56 8.84 -5.92 -3.02
C GLY A 56 8.58 -6.10 -1.54
N THR A 57 7.93 -5.12 -0.95
CA THR A 57 7.56 -5.15 0.46
C THR A 57 6.26 -4.40 0.67
N PHE A 58 5.52 -4.77 1.70
CA PHE A 58 4.27 -4.11 2.06
C PHE A 58 3.96 -4.35 3.53
N ALA A 59 3.09 -3.51 4.09
CA ALA A 59 2.48 -3.77 5.38
C ALA A 59 1.02 -4.17 5.17
N PHE A 60 0.52 -5.11 5.95
CA PHE A 60 -0.87 -5.53 5.92
C PHE A 60 -1.39 -5.61 7.35
N ILE A 61 -2.40 -4.81 7.66
CA ILE A 61 -2.92 -4.64 9.01
C ILE A 61 -4.41 -4.98 9.00
N ILE A 62 -4.79 -6.01 9.74
CA ILE A 62 -6.19 -6.39 9.92
C ILE A 62 -6.72 -5.63 11.12
N GLY A 63 -7.82 -4.90 10.94
CA GLY A 63 -8.44 -4.13 11.99
C GLY A 63 -8.71 -2.69 11.56
N GLU A 64 -9.34 -1.93 12.43
CA GLU A 64 -9.73 -0.56 12.14
C GLU A 64 -8.52 0.34 11.98
N ASP A 65 -8.49 1.11 10.89
CA ASP A 65 -7.48 2.14 10.65
C ASP A 65 -8.07 3.50 11.06
N PRO A 66 -7.44 4.21 11.99
CA PRO A 66 -7.98 5.51 12.44
C PRO A 66 -8.17 6.51 11.31
N THR A 67 -7.32 6.49 10.27
CA THR A 67 -7.45 7.42 9.14
C THR A 67 -8.63 7.09 8.23
N TYR A 68 -9.24 5.92 8.39
CA TYR A 68 -10.38 5.47 7.60
C TYR A 68 -11.72 5.70 8.28
N LEU A 69 -11.73 6.26 9.50
CA LEU A 69 -12.96 6.56 10.22
C LEU A 69 -13.73 7.71 9.58
N ARG A 70 -13.02 8.64 8.96
CA ARG A 70 -13.62 9.74 8.20
C ARG A 70 -13.39 9.50 6.72
N ILE A 71 -14.46 9.55 5.92
CA ILE A 71 -14.38 9.50 4.47
C ILE A 71 -15.32 10.57 3.90
N ASP A 72 -14.79 11.37 2.99
CA ASP A 72 -15.53 12.45 2.33
C ASP A 72 -15.83 12.04 0.88
N ASP A 73 -16.82 12.70 0.28
CA ASP A 73 -17.19 12.55 -1.13
C ASP A 73 -17.56 11.12 -1.52
N GLY A 74 -18.04 10.36 -0.56
CA GLY A 74 -18.46 8.97 -0.79
C GLY A 74 -18.59 8.20 0.51
N GLN A 75 -18.52 6.88 0.42
CA GLN A 75 -18.64 6.00 1.56
C GLN A 75 -17.97 4.67 1.28
N TRP A 76 -17.53 3.98 2.34
CA TRP A 76 -17.02 2.63 2.22
C TRP A 76 -18.12 1.67 1.75
N LEU A 77 -17.71 0.55 1.10
CA LEU A 77 -18.66 -0.45 0.59
C LEU A 77 -19.46 -1.11 1.71
N ASN A 78 -18.83 -1.31 2.86
CA ASN A 78 -19.45 -1.96 4.02
C ASN A 78 -18.67 -1.57 5.29
N ASN A 79 -19.19 -2.00 6.45
CA ASN A 79 -18.56 -1.80 7.75
C ASN A 79 -18.03 -3.11 8.34
N GLU A 80 -17.84 -4.13 7.49
CA GLU A 80 -17.28 -5.39 7.92
C GLU A 80 -15.81 -5.27 8.30
N PRO A 81 -15.25 -6.20 9.10
CA PRO A 81 -13.82 -6.21 9.37
C PRO A 81 -13.01 -6.22 8.07
N TYR A 82 -11.92 -5.48 8.05
CA TYR A 82 -11.10 -5.34 6.84
C TYR A 82 -9.62 -5.37 7.16
N GLY A 83 -8.83 -5.66 6.14
CA GLY A 83 -7.39 -5.50 6.17
C GLY A 83 -6.98 -4.31 5.30
N THR A 84 -5.91 -3.64 5.66
CA THR A 84 -5.40 -2.48 4.94
C THR A 84 -3.99 -2.75 4.45
N ILE A 85 -3.75 -2.51 3.15
CA ILE A 85 -2.42 -2.57 2.56
C ILE A 85 -1.79 -1.18 2.67
N HIS A 86 -0.64 -1.10 3.31
CA HIS A 86 0.12 0.14 3.48
C HIS A 86 1.54 -0.03 2.95
N ARG A 87 2.12 1.07 2.52
CA ARG A 87 3.56 1.15 2.22
C ARG A 87 4.03 0.05 1.28
N ILE A 88 3.23 -0.23 0.23
CA ILE A 88 3.64 -1.20 -0.78
C ILE A 88 4.68 -0.60 -1.70
N ALA A 89 5.75 -1.34 -1.95
CA ALA A 89 6.85 -0.90 -2.78
C ALA A 89 7.42 -2.08 -3.56
N SER A 90 7.90 -1.80 -4.78
CA SER A 90 8.57 -2.76 -5.64
C SER A 90 9.96 -2.25 -5.99
N ASN A 91 10.92 -3.15 -6.19
CA ASN A 91 12.26 -2.77 -6.65
C ASN A 91 12.33 -2.63 -8.17
N GLY A 92 11.23 -2.84 -8.89
CA GLY A 92 11.14 -2.66 -10.33
C GLY A 92 11.72 -3.81 -11.18
N LYS A 93 12.26 -4.84 -10.56
CA LYS A 93 12.89 -5.95 -11.31
C LYS A 93 11.89 -6.90 -11.94
N GLN A 94 10.70 -7.03 -11.36
CA GLN A 94 9.65 -7.88 -11.91
C GLN A 94 8.30 -7.17 -11.85
N THR A 95 7.40 -7.56 -12.76
CA THR A 95 6.02 -7.08 -12.75
C THR A 95 5.16 -8.00 -11.85
N GLY A 96 3.94 -7.56 -11.54
CA GLY A 96 2.97 -8.37 -10.81
C GLY A 96 3.15 -8.41 -9.31
N ILE A 97 3.99 -7.53 -8.74
CA ILE A 97 4.24 -7.49 -7.29
C ILE A 97 2.96 -7.16 -6.53
N PHE A 98 2.20 -6.16 -6.97
CA PHE A 98 0.94 -5.80 -6.33
C PHE A 98 -0.06 -6.96 -6.37
N ARG A 99 -0.18 -7.62 -7.53
CA ARG A 99 -1.08 -8.77 -7.67
C ARG A 99 -0.71 -9.90 -6.71
N THR A 100 0.58 -10.22 -6.62
CA THR A 100 1.07 -11.28 -5.73
C THR A 100 0.77 -10.94 -4.27
N ALA A 101 1.05 -9.72 -3.86
CA ALA A 101 0.75 -9.24 -2.50
C ALA A 101 -0.75 -9.31 -2.21
N LEU A 102 -1.56 -8.84 -3.15
CA LEU A 102 -3.01 -8.80 -3.00
C LEU A 102 -3.61 -10.20 -2.87
N GLN A 103 -3.15 -11.16 -3.68
CA GLN A 103 -3.62 -12.55 -3.60
C GLN A 103 -3.36 -13.15 -2.23
N TRP A 104 -2.18 -12.88 -1.68
CA TRP A 104 -1.85 -13.33 -0.33
C TRP A 104 -2.74 -12.66 0.71
N CYS A 105 -2.95 -11.34 0.59
CA CYS A 105 -3.81 -10.59 1.53
C CYS A 105 -5.24 -11.12 1.54
N TYR A 106 -5.80 -11.47 0.39
CA TYR A 106 -7.16 -12.02 0.33
C TYR A 106 -7.28 -13.34 1.07
N LYS A 107 -6.21 -14.12 1.17
CA LYS A 107 -6.21 -15.36 1.95
C LYS A 107 -6.27 -15.08 3.45
N GLN A 108 -5.84 -13.90 3.87
CA GLN A 108 -5.85 -13.50 5.27
C GLN A 108 -7.15 -12.80 5.66
N CYS A 109 -7.70 -12.00 4.77
CA CYS A 109 -8.93 -11.24 4.99
C CYS A 109 -9.60 -10.96 3.65
N PRO A 110 -10.86 -11.35 3.46
CA PRO A 110 -11.53 -11.18 2.15
C PRO A 110 -11.97 -9.75 1.86
N ASN A 111 -11.90 -8.84 2.83
CA ASN A 111 -12.33 -7.45 2.69
C ASN A 111 -11.11 -6.55 2.86
N ILE A 112 -10.75 -5.83 1.81
CA ILE A 112 -9.48 -5.06 1.78
C ILE A 112 -9.75 -3.62 1.40
N ARG A 113 -9.12 -2.70 2.15
CA ARG A 113 -9.10 -1.27 1.86
C ARG A 113 -7.68 -0.84 1.51
N ILE A 114 -7.57 0.17 0.66
CA ILE A 114 -6.30 0.76 0.27
C ILE A 114 -6.53 2.21 -0.12
N ASP A 115 -5.52 3.04 0.04
CA ASP A 115 -5.57 4.42 -0.43
C ASP A 115 -4.30 4.76 -1.19
N THR A 116 -4.39 5.79 -2.04
CA THR A 116 -3.22 6.29 -2.77
C THR A 116 -3.39 7.77 -3.10
N HIS A 117 -2.27 8.44 -3.37
CA HIS A 117 -2.25 9.84 -3.78
C HIS A 117 -2.82 9.99 -5.19
N HIS A 118 -3.54 11.10 -5.44
CA HIS A 118 -4.14 11.34 -6.76
C HIS A 118 -3.10 11.44 -7.90
N ASP A 119 -1.84 11.77 -7.58
CA ASP A 119 -0.76 11.83 -8.56
C ASP A 119 -0.15 10.45 -8.85
N ASN A 120 -0.50 9.43 -8.10
CA ASN A 120 0.04 8.09 -8.30
C ASN A 120 -0.78 7.31 -9.32
N GLN A 121 -0.65 7.69 -10.59
CA GLN A 121 -1.41 7.08 -11.68
C GLN A 121 -1.10 5.58 -11.84
N ARG A 122 0.15 5.19 -11.60
CA ARG A 122 0.55 3.78 -11.66
C ARG A 122 -0.22 2.94 -10.64
N MET A 123 -0.30 3.39 -9.40
CA MET A 123 -1.00 2.66 -8.36
C MET A 123 -2.52 2.70 -8.56
N ILE A 124 -3.07 3.84 -8.97
CA ILE A 124 -4.50 3.97 -9.31
C ILE A 124 -4.87 2.92 -10.36
N HIS A 125 -4.07 2.80 -11.42
CA HIS A 125 -4.32 1.84 -12.49
C HIS A 125 -4.29 0.40 -11.97
N LEU A 126 -3.30 0.05 -11.15
CA LEU A 126 -3.19 -1.29 -10.58
C LEU A 126 -4.36 -1.63 -9.66
N ILE A 127 -4.76 -0.68 -8.83
CA ILE A 127 -5.89 -0.85 -7.91
C ILE A 127 -7.19 -1.05 -8.69
N GLU A 128 -7.43 -0.22 -9.68
CA GLU A 128 -8.66 -0.30 -10.49
C GLU A 128 -8.70 -1.56 -11.33
N GLN A 129 -7.57 -1.98 -11.91
CA GLN A 129 -7.49 -3.25 -12.64
C GLN A 129 -7.75 -4.45 -11.74
N ALA A 130 -7.42 -4.36 -10.48
CA ALA A 130 -7.66 -5.43 -9.52
C ALA A 130 -9.11 -5.53 -9.04
N GLY A 131 -9.99 -4.65 -9.53
CA GLY A 131 -11.41 -4.69 -9.21
C GLY A 131 -11.83 -3.90 -7.98
N PHE A 132 -10.94 -3.06 -7.43
CA PHE A 132 -11.30 -2.19 -6.32
C PHE A 132 -12.24 -1.08 -6.80
N GLN A 133 -13.19 -0.72 -5.95
CA GLN A 133 -14.09 0.40 -6.20
C GLN A 133 -13.60 1.63 -5.45
N GLN A 134 -13.63 2.77 -6.12
CA GLN A 134 -13.35 4.05 -5.49
C GLN A 134 -14.48 4.39 -4.52
N CYS A 135 -14.14 4.70 -3.28
CA CYS A 135 -15.11 4.93 -2.22
C CYS A 135 -15.25 6.39 -1.83
N GLY A 136 -14.16 7.16 -1.92
CA GLY A 136 -14.17 8.57 -1.51
C GLY A 136 -12.77 9.05 -1.22
N ILE A 137 -12.68 10.06 -0.36
CA ILE A 137 -11.42 10.71 0.01
C ILE A 137 -11.19 10.54 1.50
N ILE A 138 -10.01 10.06 1.87
CA ILE A 138 -9.55 10.03 3.26
C ILE A 138 -8.38 10.98 3.41
N TYR A 139 -7.96 11.20 4.65
CA TYR A 139 -6.87 12.13 4.94
C TYR A 139 -5.84 11.43 5.81
N THR A 140 -4.56 11.59 5.46
CA THR A 140 -3.48 11.09 6.29
C THR A 140 -3.42 11.88 7.60
N ARG A 141 -2.57 11.45 8.54
CA ARG A 141 -2.45 12.11 9.85
C ARG A 141 -2.07 13.58 9.74
N ASN A 142 -1.34 13.95 8.69
CA ASN A 142 -0.96 15.34 8.45
C ASN A 142 -1.98 16.10 7.57
N GLY A 143 -3.15 15.51 7.31
CA GLY A 143 -4.21 16.17 6.57
C GLY A 143 -4.12 16.06 5.05
N SER A 144 -3.17 15.30 4.52
CA SER A 144 -3.01 15.13 3.07
C SER A 144 -4.12 14.23 2.52
N PRO A 145 -4.82 14.65 1.44
CA PRO A 145 -5.91 13.83 0.88
C PRO A 145 -5.38 12.61 0.14
N ARG A 146 -6.16 11.53 0.19
CA ARG A 146 -5.89 10.28 -0.53
C ARG A 146 -7.19 9.74 -1.09
N ILE A 147 -7.10 9.11 -2.26
CA ILE A 147 -8.23 8.40 -2.85
C ILE A 147 -8.35 7.04 -2.17
N ALA A 148 -9.54 6.75 -1.66
CA ALA A 148 -9.80 5.52 -0.91
C ALA A 148 -10.53 4.50 -1.79
N TYR A 149 -10.10 3.25 -1.70
CA TYR A 149 -10.63 2.13 -2.46
C TYR A 149 -10.94 0.96 -1.54
N GLN A 150 -11.90 0.14 -1.95
CA GLN A 150 -12.22 -1.09 -1.24
C GLN A 150 -12.61 -2.18 -2.22
N ALA A 151 -12.26 -3.43 -1.88
CA ALA A 151 -12.67 -4.62 -2.62
C ALA A 151 -13.01 -5.73 -1.63
N THR A 152 -13.97 -6.54 -2.02
CA THR A 152 -14.35 -7.74 -1.27
C THR A 152 -14.22 -8.96 -2.16
N LYS A 153 -13.92 -10.11 -1.57
CA LYS A 153 -13.79 -11.34 -2.34
C LYS A 153 -14.71 -12.45 -1.83
#